data_92f60befa05a5a6164a3244becf55479
#
_entry.id   92f60befa05a5a6164a3244becf55479
#
_cell.length_a   1.000
_cell.length_b   1.000
_cell.length_c   1.000
_cell.angle_alpha   90.00
_cell.angle_beta   90.00
_cell.angle_gamma   90.00
#
_symmetry.space_group_name_H-M   'P 1'
#
loop_
_entity.id
_entity.type
_entity.pdbx_description
1 polymer ?
#
loop_
_entity_poly.entity_id
_entity_poly.type
_entity_poly.pdbx_seq_one_letter_code
_entity_poly.pdbx_strand_id
1 'polypeptide(L)'
;MSSINRSKTRTALITGASAGLGAEFARQLAASVDLLVLVARRTDRLQQLANSLSVECVIMTADLSLPDSVSELVDRLQRDDIEVDYLINNAGIGGPALLHVDDWTEQRQFERLMMSTVAELCGRLIPPMMERGYGRVVNVASVAGRFPSSDTGNYGPSKAYVIALSEELHLAARGSGVNVSALCPGFTHTEFHEVAGMLEAKAAMPQWIWYDADLVVREGLRAVERGRAVQVSGRLYRWLDPLLRSRLLRGLIMSATGTSNRHQ
;
A
#
# COMPACT_ATOMS: atom_id res chain seq x y z
N MET A 1 14.36 41.87 9.14
CA MET A 1 14.96 40.91 8.19
C MET A 1 13.88 39.93 7.86
N SER A 2 13.34 40.06 6.65
CA SER A 2 12.24 39.23 6.14
C SER A 2 12.79 37.82 5.88
N SER A 3 12.33 36.83 6.64
CA SER A 3 12.56 35.41 6.31
C SER A 3 11.85 35.14 5.00
N ILE A 4 12.61 35.00 3.94
CA ILE A 4 12.16 34.45 2.66
C ILE A 4 11.60 33.07 2.99
N ASN A 5 10.27 32.95 2.96
CA ASN A 5 9.54 31.69 3.09
C ASN A 5 9.91 30.85 1.85
N ARG A 6 11.00 30.07 1.94
CA ARG A 6 11.25 29.00 0.98
C ARG A 6 10.02 28.12 1.03
N SER A 7 9.24 28.08 -0.04
CA SER A 7 8.20 27.06 -0.20
C SER A 7 8.87 25.73 0.07
N LYS A 8 8.47 25.05 1.14
CA LYS A 8 9.13 23.80 1.58
C LYS A 8 8.92 22.78 0.45
N THR A 9 10.02 22.32 -0.13
CA THR A 9 10.02 21.27 -1.16
C THR A 9 9.30 20.05 -0.62
N ARG A 10 8.25 19.59 -1.28
CA ARG A 10 7.52 18.39 -0.88
C ARG A 10 8.04 17.17 -1.60
N THR A 11 8.27 16.11 -0.85
CA THR A 11 8.78 14.84 -1.38
C THR A 11 7.82 13.69 -1.11
N ALA A 12 7.57 12.87 -2.13
CA ALA A 12 6.84 11.62 -1.96
C ALA A 12 7.74 10.40 -2.22
N LEU A 13 7.78 9.48 -1.25
CA LEU A 13 8.40 8.16 -1.41
C LEU A 13 7.32 7.12 -1.69
N ILE A 14 7.48 6.38 -2.80
CA ILE A 14 6.52 5.39 -3.27
C ILE A 14 7.19 4.04 -3.46
N THR A 15 6.80 3.05 -2.66
CA THR A 15 7.28 1.67 -2.81
C THR A 15 6.41 0.92 -3.83
N GLY A 16 7.03 0.00 -4.59
CA GLY A 16 6.34 -0.72 -5.67
C GLY A 16 5.91 0.20 -6.83
N ALA A 17 6.66 1.28 -7.09
CA ALA A 17 6.34 2.31 -8.07
C ALA A 17 6.39 1.85 -9.54
N SER A 18 6.96 0.66 -9.82
CA SER A 18 7.20 0.20 -11.20
C SER A 18 5.95 -0.22 -11.98
N ALA A 19 4.78 -0.33 -11.34
CA ALA A 19 3.52 -0.73 -11.99
C ALA A 19 2.27 -0.43 -11.15
N GLY A 20 1.10 -0.62 -11.73
CA GLY A 20 -0.19 -0.65 -11.06
C GLY A 20 -0.48 0.60 -10.24
N LEU A 21 -0.96 0.41 -9.00
CA LEU A 21 -1.29 1.51 -8.10
C LEU A 21 -0.08 2.39 -7.77
N GLY A 22 1.13 1.79 -7.61
CA GLY A 22 2.35 2.55 -7.30
C GLY A 22 2.72 3.54 -8.39
N ALA A 23 2.67 3.12 -9.65
CA ALA A 23 2.89 4.01 -10.79
C ALA A 23 1.79 5.09 -10.90
N GLU A 24 0.55 4.74 -10.56
CA GLU A 24 -0.55 5.69 -10.57
C GLU A 24 -0.45 6.72 -9.43
N PHE A 25 0.01 6.30 -8.23
CA PHE A 25 0.36 7.25 -7.16
C PHE A 25 1.41 8.25 -7.60
N ALA A 26 2.45 7.80 -8.33
CA ALA A 26 3.48 8.69 -8.85
C ALA A 26 2.90 9.72 -9.83
N ARG A 27 2.03 9.29 -10.76
CA ARG A 27 1.37 10.20 -11.72
C ARG A 27 0.51 11.25 -11.03
N GLN A 28 -0.30 10.85 -10.05
CA GLN A 28 -1.20 11.79 -9.37
C GLN A 28 -0.47 12.72 -8.41
N LEU A 29 0.58 12.24 -7.73
CA LEU A 29 1.38 13.07 -6.84
C LEU A 29 2.32 14.03 -7.58
N ALA A 30 2.71 13.72 -8.82
CA ALA A 30 3.60 14.58 -9.63
C ALA A 30 3.15 16.03 -9.74
N ALA A 31 1.84 16.31 -9.64
CA ALA A 31 1.30 17.66 -9.67
C ALA A 31 1.32 18.38 -8.30
N SER A 32 1.70 17.68 -7.23
CA SER A 32 1.55 18.17 -5.84
C SER A 32 2.84 18.13 -5.03
N VAL A 33 3.90 17.53 -5.58
CA VAL A 33 5.21 17.42 -4.95
C VAL A 33 6.31 17.92 -5.88
N ASP A 34 7.46 18.23 -5.32
CA ASP A 34 8.63 18.73 -6.06
C ASP A 34 9.62 17.60 -6.35
N LEU A 35 9.54 16.49 -5.60
CA LEU A 35 10.40 15.33 -5.74
C LEU A 35 9.61 14.02 -5.54
N LEU A 36 9.83 13.06 -6.42
CA LEU A 36 9.37 11.68 -6.26
C LEU A 36 10.55 10.74 -6.02
N VAL A 37 10.52 9.98 -4.94
CA VAL A 37 11.43 8.86 -4.70
C VAL A 37 10.71 7.58 -5.10
N LEU A 38 11.12 6.98 -6.21
CA LEU A 38 10.50 5.80 -6.80
C LEU A 38 11.28 4.55 -6.42
N VAL A 39 10.66 3.65 -5.64
CA VAL A 39 11.31 2.45 -5.12
C VAL A 39 10.67 1.19 -5.70
N ALA A 40 11.44 0.35 -6.38
CA ALA A 40 11.04 -0.99 -6.84
C ALA A 40 12.27 -1.79 -7.30
N ARG A 41 12.05 -3.07 -7.66
CA ARG A 41 13.11 -3.97 -8.18
C ARG A 41 13.44 -3.73 -9.65
N ARG A 42 12.47 -3.31 -10.47
CA ARG A 42 12.58 -3.14 -11.92
C ARG A 42 13.03 -1.72 -12.27
N THR A 43 14.34 -1.52 -12.36
CA THR A 43 14.96 -0.20 -12.62
C THR A 43 14.52 0.39 -13.95
N ASP A 44 14.45 -0.44 -14.99
CA ASP A 44 14.02 -0.05 -16.34
C ASP A 44 12.62 0.57 -16.35
N ARG A 45 11.69 -0.04 -15.62
CA ARG A 45 10.32 0.46 -15.48
C ARG A 45 10.24 1.74 -14.64
N LEU A 46 11.06 1.85 -13.60
CA LEU A 46 11.17 3.10 -12.82
C LEU A 46 11.68 4.24 -13.69
N GLN A 47 12.68 3.97 -14.54
CA GLN A 47 13.23 4.98 -15.46
C GLN A 47 12.21 5.42 -16.51
N GLN A 48 11.45 4.46 -17.09
CA GLN A 48 10.37 4.77 -18.02
C GLN A 48 9.29 5.65 -17.36
N LEU A 49 8.90 5.31 -16.12
CA LEU A 49 7.94 6.11 -15.38
C LEU A 49 8.49 7.51 -15.10
N ALA A 50 9.71 7.63 -14.58
CA ALA A 50 10.36 8.91 -14.29
C ALA A 50 10.44 9.82 -15.53
N ASN A 51 10.80 9.25 -16.68
CA ASN A 51 10.86 10.00 -17.95
C ASN A 51 9.49 10.49 -18.45
N SER A 52 8.41 9.89 -17.99
CA SER A 52 7.03 10.27 -18.34
C SER A 52 6.43 11.35 -17.43
N LEU A 53 7.11 11.69 -16.35
CA LEU A 53 6.63 12.64 -15.35
C LEU A 53 7.33 13.98 -15.50
N SER A 54 6.63 15.08 -15.17
CA SER A 54 7.15 16.46 -15.23
C SER A 54 7.80 16.93 -13.92
N VAL A 55 7.94 16.04 -12.93
CA VAL A 55 8.54 16.31 -11.63
C VAL A 55 9.89 15.61 -11.52
N GLU A 56 10.78 16.13 -10.71
CA GLU A 56 12.06 15.48 -10.41
C GLU A 56 11.84 14.12 -9.78
N CYS A 57 12.61 13.11 -10.22
CA CYS A 57 12.51 11.74 -9.75
C CYS A 57 13.87 11.17 -9.34
N VAL A 58 13.96 10.65 -8.14
CA VAL A 58 15.08 9.82 -7.68
C VAL A 58 14.67 8.35 -7.73
N ILE A 59 15.46 7.55 -8.42
CA ILE A 59 15.24 6.09 -8.52
C ILE A 59 16.08 5.37 -7.47
N MET A 60 15.42 4.55 -6.67
CA MET A 60 16.06 3.69 -5.67
C MET A 60 15.67 2.24 -5.93
N THR A 61 16.54 1.51 -6.64
CA THR A 61 16.33 0.09 -6.90
C THR A 61 16.54 -0.69 -5.62
N ALA A 62 15.50 -1.37 -5.13
CA ALA A 62 15.55 -2.18 -3.91
C ALA A 62 14.57 -3.35 -3.97
N ASP A 63 14.98 -4.48 -3.39
CA ASP A 63 14.08 -5.59 -3.06
C ASP A 63 13.73 -5.53 -1.57
N LEU A 64 12.55 -4.99 -1.28
CA LEU A 64 12.08 -4.79 0.09
C LEU A 64 11.66 -6.09 0.81
N SER A 65 11.77 -7.25 0.17
CA SER A 65 11.63 -8.57 0.80
C SER A 65 12.90 -9.07 1.47
N LEU A 66 14.06 -8.40 1.21
CA LEU A 66 15.35 -8.79 1.77
C LEU A 66 15.59 -8.14 3.15
N PRO A 67 16.38 -8.79 4.01
CA PRO A 67 16.89 -8.15 5.22
C PRO A 67 17.61 -6.85 4.89
N ASP A 68 17.59 -5.91 5.82
CA ASP A 68 18.32 -4.63 5.78
C ASP A 68 17.93 -3.65 4.65
N SER A 69 17.10 -4.08 3.68
CA SER A 69 16.73 -3.25 2.53
C SER A 69 16.02 -1.94 2.92
N VAL A 70 15.25 -1.94 4.00
CA VAL A 70 14.60 -0.72 4.52
C VAL A 70 15.64 0.18 5.19
N SER A 71 16.55 -0.36 5.99
CA SER A 71 17.62 0.44 6.61
C SER A 71 18.51 1.09 5.55
N GLU A 72 18.94 0.33 4.53
CA GLU A 72 19.72 0.84 3.41
C GLU A 72 19.00 1.96 2.64
N LEU A 73 17.68 1.79 2.43
CA LEU A 73 16.83 2.81 1.80
C LEU A 73 16.79 4.10 2.64
N VAL A 74 16.53 3.98 3.95
CA VAL A 74 16.46 5.14 4.84
C VAL A 74 17.82 5.81 5.00
N ASP A 75 18.90 5.05 5.13
CA ASP A 75 20.25 5.58 5.17
C ASP A 75 20.63 6.34 3.89
N ARG A 76 20.13 5.89 2.74
CA ARG A 76 20.30 6.61 1.48
C ARG A 76 19.51 7.91 1.45
N LEU A 77 18.26 7.91 1.92
CA LEU A 77 17.47 9.15 2.04
C LEU A 77 18.20 10.18 2.92
N GLN A 78 18.76 9.73 4.04
CA GLN A 78 19.52 10.61 4.95
C GLN A 78 20.80 11.16 4.32
N ARG A 79 21.58 10.31 3.62
CA ARG A 79 22.80 10.74 2.93
C ARG A 79 22.53 11.74 1.80
N ASP A 80 21.40 11.58 1.12
CA ASP A 80 20.98 12.43 0.00
C ASP A 80 20.19 13.68 0.49
N ASP A 81 20.06 13.88 1.83
CA ASP A 81 19.31 14.95 2.50
C ASP A 81 17.85 15.05 2.00
N ILE A 82 17.21 13.89 1.81
CA ILE A 82 15.83 13.78 1.32
C ILE A 82 14.87 13.61 2.49
N GLU A 83 14.08 14.65 2.78
CA GLU A 83 12.99 14.60 3.75
C GLU A 83 11.69 14.12 3.08
N VAL A 84 11.09 13.07 3.60
CA VAL A 84 9.84 12.50 3.06
C VAL A 84 8.62 13.16 3.71
N ASP A 85 7.68 13.67 2.90
CA ASP A 85 6.40 14.25 3.32
C ASP A 85 5.21 13.33 3.00
N TYR A 86 5.29 12.57 1.91
CA TYR A 86 4.34 11.52 1.54
C TYR A 86 5.02 10.17 1.53
N LEU A 87 4.55 9.23 2.34
CA LEU A 87 4.98 7.83 2.32
C LEU A 87 3.85 6.96 1.76
N ILE A 88 4.11 6.35 0.61
CA ILE A 88 3.16 5.40 -0.03
C ILE A 88 3.74 3.99 0.07
N ASN A 89 3.33 3.25 1.09
CA ASN A 89 3.64 1.84 1.25
C ASN A 89 2.71 1.00 0.36
N ASN A 90 3.15 0.80 -0.89
CA ASN A 90 2.35 0.10 -1.90
C ASN A 90 3.00 -1.21 -2.36
N ALA A 91 4.31 -1.41 -2.20
CA ALA A 91 4.97 -2.65 -2.58
C ALA A 91 4.25 -3.86 -1.98
N GLY A 92 3.98 -4.86 -2.80
CA GLY A 92 3.29 -6.06 -2.36
C GLY A 92 3.16 -7.10 -3.47
N ILE A 93 2.92 -8.34 -3.06
CA ILE A 93 2.74 -9.50 -3.94
C ILE A 93 1.53 -10.34 -3.48
N GLY A 94 1.07 -11.25 -4.32
CA GLY A 94 0.13 -12.29 -3.92
C GLY A 94 0.75 -13.20 -2.86
N GLY A 95 -0.07 -13.74 -1.96
CA GLY A 95 0.42 -14.63 -0.90
C GLY A 95 0.74 -16.04 -1.44
N PRO A 96 1.88 -16.64 -1.05
CA PRO A 96 2.12 -18.05 -1.28
C PRO A 96 1.15 -18.90 -0.44
N ALA A 97 0.99 -20.19 -0.83
CA ALA A 97 0.22 -21.14 -0.04
C ALA A 97 0.78 -21.22 1.38
N LEU A 98 -0.08 -21.27 2.39
CA LEU A 98 0.35 -21.31 3.80
C LEU A 98 0.41 -22.74 4.35
N LEU A 99 -0.47 -23.59 3.87
CA LEU A 99 -0.58 -24.97 4.35
C LEU A 99 0.29 -25.91 3.50
N HIS A 100 0.87 -26.94 4.15
CA HIS A 100 1.70 -27.96 3.51
C HIS A 100 2.97 -27.40 2.82
N VAL A 101 3.61 -26.41 3.47
CA VAL A 101 4.85 -25.78 2.98
C VAL A 101 6.03 -26.30 3.79
N ASP A 102 6.97 -26.96 3.13
CA ASP A 102 8.19 -27.51 3.76
C ASP A 102 9.27 -26.42 3.91
N ASP A 103 9.46 -25.57 2.90
CA ASP A 103 10.41 -24.46 2.94
C ASP A 103 9.72 -23.11 3.21
N TRP A 104 10.01 -22.53 4.36
CA TRP A 104 9.47 -21.24 4.79
C TRP A 104 10.21 -20.02 4.25
N THR A 105 11.17 -20.18 3.36
CA THR A 105 11.95 -19.06 2.82
C THR A 105 11.07 -18.05 2.10
N GLU A 106 10.19 -18.52 1.23
CA GLU A 106 9.25 -17.67 0.51
C GLU A 106 8.24 -16.99 1.44
N GLN A 107 7.75 -17.74 2.46
CA GLN A 107 6.85 -17.17 3.47
C GLN A 107 7.52 -16.05 4.26
N ARG A 108 8.77 -16.23 4.69
CA ARG A 108 9.53 -15.18 5.40
C ARG A 108 9.76 -13.95 4.55
N GLN A 109 10.06 -14.12 3.26
CA GLN A 109 10.19 -13.00 2.32
C GLN A 109 8.87 -12.27 2.11
N PHE A 110 7.78 -13.04 1.95
CA PHE A 110 6.43 -12.50 1.86
C PHE A 110 6.07 -11.69 3.11
N GLU A 111 6.22 -12.26 4.30
CA GLU A 111 5.89 -11.59 5.57
C GLU A 111 6.72 -10.32 5.78
N ARG A 112 8.01 -10.37 5.42
CA ARG A 112 8.88 -9.20 5.46
C ARG A 112 8.33 -8.09 4.57
N LEU A 113 8.09 -8.37 3.28
CA LEU A 113 7.60 -7.38 2.33
C LEU A 113 6.24 -6.82 2.75
N MET A 114 5.30 -7.69 3.14
CA MET A 114 3.90 -7.32 3.34
C MET A 114 3.60 -6.71 4.71
N MET A 115 4.43 -6.97 5.72
CA MET A 115 4.19 -6.54 7.11
C MET A 115 5.38 -5.78 7.68
N SER A 116 6.56 -6.41 7.80
CA SER A 116 7.72 -5.83 8.49
C SER A 116 8.21 -4.56 7.78
N THR A 117 8.33 -4.58 6.46
CA THR A 117 8.73 -3.43 5.64
C THR A 117 7.81 -2.23 5.84
N VAL A 118 6.48 -2.47 5.87
CA VAL A 118 5.50 -1.41 6.09
C VAL A 118 5.66 -0.81 7.49
N ALA A 119 5.80 -1.67 8.51
CA ALA A 119 5.97 -1.23 9.89
C ALA A 119 7.28 -0.47 10.08
N GLU A 120 8.39 -0.96 9.50
CA GLU A 120 9.71 -0.34 9.63
C GLU A 120 9.78 1.02 8.92
N LEU A 121 9.26 1.14 7.68
CA LEU A 121 9.18 2.42 6.98
C LEU A 121 8.33 3.43 7.76
N CYS A 122 7.18 3.01 8.28
CA CYS A 122 6.37 3.87 9.14
C CYS A 122 7.12 4.29 10.41
N GLY A 123 7.76 3.35 11.10
CA GLY A 123 8.49 3.61 12.35
C GLY A 123 9.69 4.55 12.17
N ARG A 124 10.36 4.51 11.02
CA ARG A 124 11.51 5.36 10.72
C ARG A 124 11.15 6.72 10.15
N LEU A 125 10.05 6.84 9.38
CA LEU A 125 9.73 8.06 8.65
C LEU A 125 8.61 8.90 9.31
N ILE A 126 7.72 8.31 10.11
CA ILE A 126 6.67 9.07 10.80
C ILE A 126 7.24 10.02 11.89
N PRO A 127 8.17 9.59 12.77
CA PRO A 127 8.69 10.50 13.80
C PRO A 127 9.25 11.81 13.24
N PRO A 128 10.16 11.82 12.23
CA PRO A 128 10.61 13.08 11.66
C PRO A 128 9.51 13.88 10.94
N MET A 129 8.46 13.25 10.39
CA MET A 129 7.28 13.96 9.90
C MET A 129 6.54 14.67 11.02
N MET A 130 6.39 14.01 12.18
CA MET A 130 5.72 14.61 13.37
C MET A 130 6.52 15.80 13.91
N GLU A 131 7.84 15.72 13.96
CA GLU A 131 8.72 16.83 14.37
C GLU A 131 8.58 18.03 13.44
N ARG A 132 8.40 17.80 12.14
CA ARG A 132 8.18 18.86 11.13
C ARG A 132 6.73 19.37 11.09
N GLY A 133 5.80 18.71 11.79
CA GLY A 133 4.38 19.07 11.84
C GLY A 133 3.61 18.76 10.53
N TYR A 134 4.14 17.92 9.65
CA TYR A 134 3.48 17.54 8.40
C TYR A 134 3.91 16.15 7.92
N GLY A 135 2.94 15.34 7.52
CA GLY A 135 3.16 14.05 6.87
C GLY A 135 1.87 13.41 6.37
N ARG A 136 1.96 12.65 5.29
CA ARG A 136 0.86 11.88 4.69
C ARG A 136 1.34 10.46 4.44
N VAL A 137 0.75 9.50 5.14
CA VAL A 137 1.14 8.08 5.02
C VAL A 137 -0.04 7.29 4.51
N VAL A 138 0.12 6.65 3.36
CA VAL A 138 -0.85 5.72 2.78
C VAL A 138 -0.27 4.32 2.78
N ASN A 139 -0.84 3.44 3.58
CA ASN A 139 -0.50 2.02 3.59
C ASN A 139 -1.52 1.27 2.72
N VAL A 140 -1.08 0.72 1.59
CA VAL A 140 -1.96 -0.01 0.68
C VAL A 140 -2.25 -1.39 1.24
N ALA A 141 -3.42 -1.51 1.86
CA ALA A 141 -4.00 -2.75 2.35
C ALA A 141 -4.81 -3.45 1.23
N SER A 142 -5.95 -4.02 1.57
CA SER A 142 -6.91 -4.63 0.63
C SER A 142 -8.24 -4.87 1.35
N VAL A 143 -9.34 -4.98 0.59
CA VAL A 143 -10.59 -5.54 1.12
C VAL A 143 -10.41 -6.98 1.62
N ALA A 144 -9.44 -7.74 1.10
CA ALA A 144 -9.09 -9.07 1.58
C ALA A 144 -8.65 -9.09 3.06
N GLY A 145 -8.16 -7.98 3.60
CA GLY A 145 -7.89 -7.83 5.03
C GLY A 145 -9.12 -7.57 5.89
N ARG A 146 -10.28 -7.40 5.28
CA ARG A 146 -11.55 -7.06 5.97
C ARG A 146 -12.43 -8.27 6.25
N PHE A 147 -12.26 -9.34 5.50
CA PHE A 147 -13.01 -10.60 5.66
C PHE A 147 -12.13 -11.80 5.31
N PRO A 148 -12.35 -12.96 5.96
CA PRO A 148 -11.58 -14.16 5.68
C PRO A 148 -11.94 -14.75 4.32
N SER A 149 -10.93 -15.28 3.63
CA SER A 149 -11.06 -16.05 2.39
C SER A 149 -10.14 -17.26 2.47
N SER A 150 -10.62 -18.44 2.02
CA SER A 150 -9.83 -19.68 2.04
C SER A 150 -8.68 -19.68 1.02
N ASP A 151 -8.75 -18.85 -0.02
CA ASP A 151 -7.88 -18.95 -1.19
C ASP A 151 -6.72 -17.95 -1.20
N THR A 152 -6.62 -17.12 -0.16
CA THR A 152 -5.63 -16.03 -0.11
C THR A 152 -4.34 -16.36 0.65
N GLY A 153 -4.21 -17.58 1.19
CA GLY A 153 -3.05 -17.95 2.02
C GLY A 153 -2.82 -16.93 3.15
N ASN A 154 -1.61 -16.39 3.25
CA ASN A 154 -1.27 -15.36 4.23
C ASN A 154 -1.57 -13.91 3.74
N TYR A 155 -2.08 -13.73 2.52
CA TYR A 155 -2.33 -12.40 1.96
C TYR A 155 -3.41 -11.63 2.75
N GLY A 156 -4.59 -12.23 2.97
CA GLY A 156 -5.66 -11.61 3.75
C GLY A 156 -5.20 -11.20 5.16
N PRO A 157 -4.60 -12.12 5.95
CA PRO A 157 -4.02 -11.81 7.26
C PRO A 157 -2.98 -10.69 7.23
N SER A 158 -2.06 -10.66 6.25
CA SER A 158 -1.07 -9.57 6.14
C SER A 158 -1.74 -8.22 5.87
N LYS A 159 -2.80 -8.18 5.05
CA LYS A 159 -3.56 -6.95 4.80
C LYS A 159 -4.40 -6.51 6.01
N ALA A 160 -4.89 -7.45 6.82
CA ALA A 160 -5.52 -7.14 8.11
C ALA A 160 -4.51 -6.53 9.10
N TYR A 161 -3.28 -7.05 9.15
CA TYR A 161 -2.18 -6.44 9.91
C TYR A 161 -1.93 -4.99 9.49
N VAL A 162 -1.82 -4.72 8.19
CA VAL A 162 -1.59 -3.35 7.66
C VAL A 162 -2.72 -2.40 8.04
N ILE A 163 -3.98 -2.87 8.04
CA ILE A 163 -5.13 -2.06 8.47
C ILE A 163 -4.98 -1.71 9.96
N ALA A 164 -4.78 -2.71 10.83
CA ALA A 164 -4.65 -2.50 12.27
C ALA A 164 -3.46 -1.58 12.62
N LEU A 165 -2.30 -1.81 12.00
CA LEU A 165 -1.11 -0.95 12.14
C LEU A 165 -1.42 0.51 11.76
N SER A 166 -2.14 0.72 10.67
CA SER A 166 -2.48 2.07 10.20
C SER A 166 -3.44 2.78 11.14
N GLU A 167 -4.42 2.06 11.72
CA GLU A 167 -5.34 2.61 12.72
C GLU A 167 -4.59 3.03 14.00
N GLU A 168 -3.67 2.21 14.49
CA GLU A 168 -2.82 2.53 15.65
C GLU A 168 -1.92 3.75 15.36
N LEU A 169 -1.23 3.77 14.22
CA LEU A 169 -0.38 4.90 13.85
C LEU A 169 -1.17 6.18 13.61
N HIS A 170 -2.39 6.08 13.08
CA HIS A 170 -3.30 7.24 12.95
C HIS A 170 -3.63 7.85 14.32
N LEU A 171 -3.89 7.01 15.33
CA LEU A 171 -4.17 7.47 16.68
C LEU A 171 -2.92 8.07 17.34
N ALA A 172 -1.77 7.42 17.20
CA ALA A 172 -0.50 7.86 17.75
C ALA A 172 -0.03 9.21 17.16
N ALA A 173 -0.30 9.45 15.87
CA ALA A 173 0.07 10.69 15.19
C ALA A 173 -0.94 11.84 15.37
N ARG A 174 -2.03 11.62 16.13
CA ARG A 174 -3.09 12.63 16.29
C ARG A 174 -2.55 13.93 16.87
N GLY A 175 -2.88 15.05 16.24
CA GLY A 175 -2.45 16.38 16.68
C GLY A 175 -1.06 16.79 16.21
N SER A 176 -0.27 15.90 15.60
CA SER A 176 1.09 16.21 15.12
C SER A 176 1.14 16.83 13.71
N GLY A 177 0.00 16.93 13.01
CA GLY A 177 -0.02 17.33 11.58
C GLY A 177 0.19 16.19 10.61
N VAL A 178 0.45 14.96 11.10
CA VAL A 178 0.64 13.75 10.30
C VAL A 178 -0.66 12.95 10.21
N ASN A 179 -1.05 12.58 9.00
CA ASN A 179 -2.19 11.70 8.75
C ASN A 179 -1.71 10.34 8.23
N VAL A 180 -2.18 9.26 8.86
CA VAL A 180 -1.93 7.88 8.43
C VAL A 180 -3.24 7.24 7.99
N SER A 181 -3.26 6.57 6.84
CA SER A 181 -4.46 5.97 6.25
C SER A 181 -4.17 4.58 5.68
N ALA A 182 -4.96 3.59 6.04
CA ALA A 182 -5.03 2.33 5.31
C ALA A 182 -5.93 2.50 4.09
N LEU A 183 -5.39 2.31 2.90
CA LEU A 183 -6.17 2.21 1.68
C LEU A 183 -6.51 0.74 1.43
N CYS A 184 -7.80 0.41 1.35
CA CYS A 184 -8.32 -0.92 1.11
C CYS A 184 -8.95 -1.01 -0.29
N PRO A 185 -8.17 -1.24 -1.35
CA PRO A 185 -8.71 -1.48 -2.68
C PRO A 185 -9.54 -2.76 -2.72
N GLY A 186 -10.62 -2.75 -3.52
CA GLY A 186 -11.24 -3.95 -4.05
C GLY A 186 -10.50 -4.44 -5.29
N PHE A 187 -11.17 -5.22 -6.14
CA PHE A 187 -10.60 -5.63 -7.43
C PHE A 187 -10.29 -4.39 -8.27
N THR A 188 -9.04 -4.29 -8.70
CA THR A 188 -8.51 -3.13 -9.41
C THR A 188 -7.79 -3.58 -10.67
N HIS A 189 -8.03 -2.91 -11.80
CA HIS A 189 -7.35 -3.18 -13.06
C HIS A 189 -5.87 -2.78 -12.96
N THR A 190 -5.02 -3.78 -12.61
CA THR A 190 -3.56 -3.65 -12.50
C THR A 190 -2.89 -4.96 -12.90
N GLU A 191 -1.56 -4.93 -13.10
CA GLU A 191 -0.72 -6.13 -13.32
C GLU A 191 -0.71 -7.08 -12.10
N PHE A 192 -1.18 -6.65 -10.93
CA PHE A 192 -1.13 -7.45 -9.70
C PHE A 192 -1.78 -8.83 -9.85
N HIS A 193 -2.96 -8.89 -10.48
CA HIS A 193 -3.70 -10.14 -10.66
C HIS A 193 -3.02 -11.07 -11.69
N GLU A 194 -2.30 -10.50 -12.66
CA GLU A 194 -1.51 -11.26 -13.63
C GLU A 194 -0.30 -11.91 -12.95
N VAL A 195 0.42 -11.11 -12.17
CA VAL A 195 1.60 -11.58 -11.40
C VAL A 195 1.20 -12.59 -10.31
N ALA A 196 0.00 -12.45 -9.75
CA ALA A 196 -0.52 -13.36 -8.73
C ALA A 196 -1.13 -14.67 -9.33
N GLY A 197 -1.07 -14.88 -10.66
CA GLY A 197 -1.62 -16.07 -11.32
C GLY A 197 -3.16 -16.14 -11.32
N MET A 198 -3.85 -15.02 -11.11
CA MET A 198 -5.31 -14.95 -10.96
C MET A 198 -6.04 -14.54 -12.25
N LEU A 199 -5.46 -14.76 -13.44
CA LEU A 199 -6.05 -14.35 -14.71
C LEU A 199 -7.39 -15.04 -15.01
N GLU A 200 -7.50 -16.35 -14.73
CA GLU A 200 -8.73 -17.11 -14.92
C GLU A 200 -9.84 -16.63 -13.98
N ALA A 201 -9.50 -16.42 -12.71
CA ALA A 201 -10.42 -15.84 -11.73
C ALA A 201 -10.87 -14.42 -12.13
N LYS A 202 -9.95 -13.63 -12.70
CA LYS A 202 -10.26 -12.30 -13.24
C LYS A 202 -11.28 -12.36 -14.38
N ALA A 203 -11.12 -13.30 -15.29
CA ALA A 203 -12.02 -13.47 -16.44
C ALA A 203 -13.43 -13.95 -16.03
N ALA A 204 -13.53 -14.73 -14.96
CA ALA A 204 -14.81 -15.24 -14.44
C ALA A 204 -15.61 -14.22 -13.62
N MET A 205 -15.00 -13.12 -13.20
CA MET A 205 -15.64 -12.13 -12.35
C MET A 205 -16.34 -11.02 -13.15
N PRO A 206 -17.54 -10.56 -12.72
CA PRO A 206 -18.25 -9.46 -13.39
C PRO A 206 -17.42 -8.17 -13.44
N GLN A 207 -17.42 -7.48 -14.58
CA GLN A 207 -16.65 -6.24 -14.78
C GLN A 207 -17.03 -5.10 -13.83
N TRP A 208 -18.27 -5.04 -13.36
CA TRP A 208 -18.77 -3.97 -12.48
C TRP A 208 -18.20 -3.99 -11.06
N ILE A 209 -17.51 -5.08 -10.65
CA ILE A 209 -16.78 -5.13 -9.36
C ILE A 209 -15.34 -4.61 -9.47
N TRP A 210 -14.86 -4.35 -10.69
CA TRP A 210 -13.52 -3.87 -10.98
C TRP A 210 -13.49 -2.34 -11.05
N TYR A 211 -12.46 -1.76 -10.49
CA TYR A 211 -12.23 -0.31 -10.48
C TYR A 211 -10.91 0.03 -11.14
N ASP A 212 -10.84 1.20 -11.75
CA ASP A 212 -9.62 1.72 -12.34
C ASP A 212 -8.66 2.21 -11.27
N ALA A 213 -7.35 2.07 -11.53
CA ALA A 213 -6.30 2.46 -10.60
C ALA A 213 -6.36 3.96 -10.25
N ASP A 214 -6.74 4.82 -11.22
CA ASP A 214 -6.86 6.26 -11.03
C ASP A 214 -7.91 6.64 -9.98
N LEU A 215 -9.07 5.98 -10.02
CA LEU A 215 -10.12 6.18 -9.01
C LEU A 215 -9.65 5.77 -7.62
N VAL A 216 -9.03 4.58 -7.53
CA VAL A 216 -8.56 4.02 -6.25
C VAL A 216 -7.51 4.93 -5.60
N VAL A 217 -6.53 5.36 -6.37
CA VAL A 217 -5.47 6.26 -5.91
C VAL A 217 -6.03 7.62 -5.49
N ARG A 218 -6.88 8.22 -6.33
CA ARG A 218 -7.53 9.49 -6.01
C ARG A 218 -8.36 9.43 -4.73
N GLU A 219 -9.08 8.33 -4.47
CA GLU A 219 -9.82 8.13 -3.23
C GLU A 219 -8.87 7.99 -2.03
N GLY A 220 -7.75 7.28 -2.19
CA GLY A 220 -6.70 7.11 -1.17
C GLY A 220 -6.04 8.42 -0.77
N LEU A 221 -5.61 9.20 -1.76
CA LEU A 221 -4.99 10.52 -1.54
C LEU A 221 -5.98 11.49 -0.86
N ARG A 222 -7.23 11.54 -1.33
CA ARG A 222 -8.27 12.36 -0.67
C ARG A 222 -8.56 11.92 0.77
N ALA A 223 -8.46 10.62 1.05
CA ALA A 223 -8.71 10.09 2.39
C ALA A 223 -7.61 10.49 3.36
N VAL A 224 -6.33 10.35 2.99
CA VAL A 224 -5.22 10.74 3.85
C VAL A 224 -5.17 12.25 4.07
N GLU A 225 -5.48 13.06 3.06
CA GLU A 225 -5.57 14.52 3.23
C GLU A 225 -6.67 14.92 4.23
N ARG A 226 -7.78 14.18 4.27
CA ARG A 226 -8.89 14.40 5.21
C ARG A 226 -8.69 13.74 6.58
N GLY A 227 -7.54 13.14 6.84
CA GLY A 227 -7.24 12.44 8.09
C GLY A 227 -8.15 11.23 8.35
N ARG A 228 -8.53 10.47 7.33
CA ARG A 228 -9.29 9.23 7.50
C ARG A 228 -8.35 8.08 7.80
N ALA A 229 -8.56 7.36 8.88
CA ALA A 229 -7.72 6.20 9.25
C ALA A 229 -7.84 5.04 8.26
N VAL A 230 -9.03 4.81 7.70
CA VAL A 230 -9.29 3.71 6.74
C VAL A 230 -10.14 4.22 5.59
N GLN A 231 -9.73 3.90 4.37
CA GLN A 231 -10.48 4.15 3.14
C GLN A 231 -10.68 2.85 2.36
N VAL A 232 -11.93 2.42 2.26
CA VAL A 232 -12.32 1.35 1.33
C VAL A 232 -12.63 1.99 -0.02
N SER A 233 -11.91 1.58 -1.07
CA SER A 233 -12.10 2.14 -2.41
C SER A 233 -13.16 1.39 -3.20
N GLY A 234 -13.88 2.18 -4.01
CA GLY A 234 -15.02 1.71 -4.77
C GLY A 234 -16.33 1.79 -3.97
N ARG A 235 -17.37 2.34 -4.63
CA ARG A 235 -18.69 2.57 -3.98
C ARG A 235 -19.31 1.28 -3.46
N LEU A 236 -19.22 0.21 -4.24
CA LEU A 236 -19.77 -1.10 -3.87
C LEU A 236 -19.11 -1.64 -2.60
N TYR A 237 -17.76 -1.72 -2.58
CA TYR A 237 -17.02 -2.26 -1.43
C TYR A 237 -17.25 -1.44 -0.17
N ARG A 238 -17.34 -0.13 -0.30
CA ARG A 238 -17.61 0.78 0.82
C ARG A 238 -19.01 0.56 1.40
N TRP A 239 -20.00 0.27 0.56
CA TRP A 239 -21.35 -0.01 1.00
C TRP A 239 -21.46 -1.39 1.66
N LEU A 240 -20.73 -2.39 1.15
CA LEU A 240 -20.69 -3.74 1.71
C LEU A 240 -19.82 -3.86 2.98
N ASP A 241 -18.83 -3.00 3.19
CA ASP A 241 -17.86 -3.10 4.29
C ASP A 241 -18.51 -3.23 5.68
N PRO A 242 -19.52 -2.45 6.08
CA PRO A 242 -20.17 -2.61 7.38
C PRO A 242 -20.85 -3.98 7.55
N LEU A 243 -21.41 -4.52 6.46
CA LEU A 243 -22.04 -5.85 6.47
C LEU A 243 -20.99 -6.96 6.63
N LEU A 244 -19.88 -6.88 5.89
CA LEU A 244 -18.78 -7.85 5.95
C LEU A 244 -18.08 -7.87 7.31
N ARG A 245 -18.10 -6.75 8.04
CA ARG A 245 -17.56 -6.64 9.42
C ARG A 245 -18.53 -7.10 10.50
N SER A 246 -19.81 -7.25 10.18
CA SER A 246 -20.83 -7.67 11.15
C SER A 246 -20.52 -9.07 11.68
N ARG A 247 -20.42 -9.20 13.00
CA ARG A 247 -20.21 -10.51 13.66
C ARG A 247 -21.31 -11.52 13.34
N LEU A 248 -22.54 -11.05 13.13
CA LEU A 248 -23.70 -11.89 12.81
C LEU A 248 -23.61 -12.45 11.38
N LEU A 249 -23.14 -11.65 10.41
CA LEU A 249 -23.03 -12.07 9.02
C LEU A 249 -21.73 -12.82 8.74
N ARG A 250 -20.69 -12.59 9.54
CA ARG A 250 -19.39 -13.26 9.38
C ARG A 250 -19.50 -14.79 9.46
N GLY A 251 -20.32 -15.33 10.37
CA GLY A 251 -20.59 -16.76 10.46
C GLY A 251 -21.24 -17.33 9.21
N LEU A 252 -22.19 -16.62 8.63
CA LEU A 252 -22.87 -17.01 7.38
C LEU A 252 -21.90 -16.95 6.18
N ILE A 253 -21.08 -15.90 6.09
CA ILE A 253 -20.09 -15.76 5.03
C ILE A 253 -19.06 -16.90 5.12
N MET A 254 -18.55 -17.21 6.31
CA MET A 254 -17.60 -18.29 6.51
C MET A 254 -18.18 -19.67 6.17
N SER A 255 -19.46 -19.92 6.46
CA SER A 255 -20.12 -21.17 6.09
C SER A 255 -20.35 -21.27 4.58
N ALA A 256 -20.66 -20.16 3.90
CA ALA A 256 -20.86 -20.14 2.45
C ALA A 256 -19.54 -20.30 1.66
N THR A 257 -18.43 -19.74 2.17
CA THR A 257 -17.10 -19.85 1.52
C THR A 257 -16.39 -21.18 1.85
N GLY A 258 -16.75 -21.85 2.95
CA GLY A 258 -16.14 -23.11 3.38
C GLY A 258 -16.71 -24.38 2.71
N THR A 259 -17.79 -24.28 1.93
CA THR A 259 -18.44 -25.44 1.30
C THR A 259 -17.92 -25.77 -0.11
N SER A 260 -17.11 -24.93 -0.71
CA SER A 260 -16.62 -25.11 -2.09
C SER A 260 -15.52 -26.18 -2.26
N ASN A 261 -14.85 -26.63 -1.19
CA ASN A 261 -13.69 -27.55 -1.27
C ASN A 261 -13.89 -28.91 -0.60
N ARG A 262 -15.14 -29.47 -0.56
CA ARG A 262 -15.36 -30.82 -0.03
C ARG A 262 -15.34 -31.96 -1.06
N HIS A 263 -15.01 -31.66 -2.31
CA HIS A 263 -14.89 -32.69 -3.37
C HIS A 263 -13.71 -32.35 -4.29
N GLN A 264 -12.51 -32.72 -3.85
CA GLN A 264 -11.44 -33.24 -4.71
C GLN A 264 -10.43 -33.97 -3.86
#